data_ceb64bdb60bf3207942941040fdd0fb3
#
_entry.id   ceb64bdb60bf3207942941040fdd0fb3
#
_cell.length_a   1.000
_cell.length_b   1.000
_cell.length_c   1.000
_cell.angle_alpha   90.00
_cell.angle_beta   90.00
_cell.angle_gamma   90.00
#
_symmetry.space_group_name_H-M   'P 1'
#
loop_
_entity.id
_entity.type
_entity.pdbx_description
1 polymer ?
#
loop_
_entity_poly.entity_id
_entity_poly.type
_entity_poly.pdbx_seq_one_letter_code
_entity_poly.pdbx_strand_id
1 'polypeptide(L)'
;MLFDPLYAFVFAGLFSPGPNVILVTSSGARFGLRRTLPHIAGIVVGVGVTSGLTALGVGALLMSMPGLTFALRLAAAGWILWMAWVLFMSTRRPRVAARARPMTFVEAVLFQWVNPKVWAIALAAASGYAAGLPPMQEAARLASAFSGINLFVCIFWTLAGTALAWLLTTPARWRAFTTVMAALLAASAGMVFL
;
A
#
# COMPACT_ATOMS: atom_id res chain seq x y z
N MET A 1 26.93 -11.91 10.01
CA MET A 1 26.13 -12.03 8.74
C MET A 1 26.01 -10.64 8.16
N LEU A 2 26.37 -10.45 6.89
CA LEU A 2 26.35 -9.12 6.22
C LEU A 2 24.95 -8.65 5.80
N PHE A 3 23.93 -9.48 5.94
CA PHE A 3 22.56 -9.15 5.51
C PHE A 3 21.52 -9.69 6.50
N ASP A 4 20.69 -8.81 7.05
CA ASP A 4 19.57 -9.20 7.90
C ASP A 4 18.41 -9.71 7.03
N PRO A 5 17.96 -10.97 7.19
CA PRO A 5 16.89 -11.57 6.39
C PRO A 5 15.56 -10.80 6.43
N LEU A 6 15.33 -10.00 7.47
CA LEU A 6 14.19 -9.10 7.58
C LEU A 6 14.02 -8.23 6.33
N TYR A 7 15.12 -7.64 5.83
CA TYR A 7 15.04 -6.71 4.69
C TYR A 7 14.59 -7.42 3.40
N ALA A 8 15.06 -8.65 3.15
CA ALA A 8 14.62 -9.44 2.01
C ALA A 8 13.14 -9.81 2.10
N PHE A 9 12.69 -10.23 3.30
CA PHE A 9 11.29 -10.56 3.55
C PHE A 9 10.38 -9.34 3.35
N VAL A 10 10.72 -8.21 3.96
CA VAL A 10 9.95 -6.96 3.84
C VAL A 10 9.92 -6.48 2.39
N PHE A 11 11.08 -6.56 1.69
CA PHE A 11 11.13 -6.21 0.27
C PHE A 11 10.19 -7.07 -0.57
N ALA A 12 10.26 -8.39 -0.46
CA ALA A 12 9.40 -9.30 -1.21
C ALA A 12 7.91 -9.05 -0.90
N GLY A 13 7.59 -8.85 0.37
CA GLY A 13 6.23 -8.55 0.81
C GLY A 13 5.69 -7.24 0.24
N LEU A 14 6.44 -6.15 0.35
CA LEU A 14 5.99 -4.82 -0.08
C LEU A 14 6.05 -4.64 -1.61
N PHE A 15 7.03 -5.26 -2.28
CA PHE A 15 7.19 -5.17 -3.74
C PHE A 15 6.10 -5.94 -4.50
N SER A 16 5.56 -7.00 -3.91
CA SER A 16 4.50 -7.80 -4.54
C SER A 16 3.25 -6.97 -4.79
N PRO A 17 2.51 -7.23 -5.89
CA PRO A 17 1.30 -6.48 -6.23
C PRO A 17 0.30 -6.43 -5.07
N GLY A 18 -0.23 -5.24 -4.82
CA GLY A 18 -1.23 -4.99 -3.79
C GLY A 18 -1.71 -3.54 -3.85
N PRO A 19 -2.60 -3.12 -2.93
CA PRO A 19 -3.25 -1.82 -3.04
C PRO A 19 -2.28 -0.64 -3.21
N ASN A 20 -1.23 -0.56 -2.38
CA ASN A 20 -0.25 0.53 -2.47
C ASN A 20 0.44 0.57 -3.84
N VAL A 21 0.96 -0.58 -4.30
CA VAL A 21 1.65 -0.70 -5.61
C VAL A 21 0.72 -0.26 -6.74
N ILE A 22 -0.50 -0.78 -6.77
CA ILE A 22 -1.49 -0.47 -7.82
C ILE A 22 -1.83 1.03 -7.82
N LEU A 23 -2.02 1.61 -6.63
CA LEU A 23 -2.38 3.02 -6.49
C LEU A 23 -1.23 3.96 -6.90
N VAL A 24 0.03 3.68 -6.49
CA VAL A 24 1.16 4.54 -6.89
C VAL A 24 1.52 4.38 -8.36
N THR A 25 1.42 3.16 -8.93
CA THR A 25 1.60 2.92 -10.37
C THR A 25 0.57 3.70 -11.19
N SER A 26 -0.70 3.60 -10.80
CA SER A 26 -1.79 4.35 -11.46
C SER A 26 -1.63 5.86 -11.29
N SER A 27 -1.17 6.31 -10.11
CA SER A 27 -0.89 7.72 -9.83
C SER A 27 0.29 8.22 -10.67
N GLY A 28 1.38 7.44 -10.75
CA GLY A 28 2.53 7.72 -11.59
C GLY A 28 2.17 7.88 -13.07
N ALA A 29 1.37 6.95 -13.59
CA ALA A 29 0.89 6.99 -14.98
C ALA A 29 0.03 8.24 -15.29
N ARG A 30 -0.75 8.72 -14.33
CA ARG A 30 -1.70 9.84 -14.51
C ARG A 30 -1.12 11.21 -14.20
N PHE A 31 -0.26 11.30 -13.18
CA PHE A 31 0.18 12.57 -12.60
C PHE A 31 1.69 12.75 -12.59
N GLY A 32 2.45 11.68 -12.88
CA GLY A 32 3.89 11.65 -12.78
C GLY A 32 4.40 11.56 -11.35
N LEU A 33 5.73 11.36 -11.22
CA LEU A 33 6.38 11.20 -9.92
C LEU A 33 6.17 12.42 -9.01
N ARG A 34 6.48 13.62 -9.51
CA ARG A 34 6.49 14.85 -8.69
C ARG A 34 5.16 15.11 -7.97
N ARG A 35 4.04 14.93 -8.68
CA ARG A 35 2.70 15.11 -8.08
C ARG A 35 2.31 13.97 -7.15
N THR A 36 2.93 12.78 -7.30
CA THR A 36 2.68 11.60 -6.46
C THR A 36 3.51 11.60 -5.17
N LEU A 37 4.52 12.47 -5.03
CA LEU A 37 5.39 12.49 -3.83
C LEU A 37 4.64 12.61 -2.49
N PRO A 38 3.61 13.46 -2.33
CA PRO A 38 2.85 13.51 -1.07
C PRO A 38 2.14 12.18 -0.75
N HIS A 39 1.62 11.49 -1.76
CA HIS A 39 1.03 10.16 -1.64
C HIS A 39 2.09 9.14 -1.18
N ILE A 40 3.27 9.12 -1.82
CA ILE A 40 4.39 8.24 -1.45
C ILE A 40 4.81 8.50 0.00
N ALA A 41 5.02 9.76 0.37
CA ALA A 41 5.42 10.13 1.72
C ALA A 41 4.39 9.66 2.77
N GLY A 42 3.10 9.80 2.48
CA GLY A 42 2.03 9.30 3.35
C GLY A 42 2.05 7.78 3.50
N ILE A 43 2.28 7.03 2.42
CA ILE A 43 2.43 5.57 2.49
C ILE A 43 3.64 5.21 3.37
N VAL A 44 4.80 5.82 3.13
CA VAL A 44 6.05 5.53 3.84
C VAL A 44 5.91 5.75 5.34
N VAL A 45 5.34 6.89 5.74
CA VAL A 45 5.10 7.20 7.15
C VAL A 45 4.05 6.25 7.74
N GLY A 46 2.92 6.06 7.05
CA GLY A 46 1.85 5.20 7.54
C GLY A 46 2.29 3.75 7.72
N VAL A 47 3.05 3.20 6.77
CA VAL A 47 3.60 1.84 6.85
C VAL A 47 4.63 1.73 7.97
N GLY A 48 5.49 2.73 8.16
CA GLY A 48 6.44 2.77 9.28
C GLY A 48 5.75 2.77 10.63
N VAL A 49 4.73 3.63 10.80
CA VAL A 49 3.94 3.68 12.04
C VAL A 49 3.24 2.34 12.29
N THR A 50 2.55 1.79 11.29
CA THR A 50 1.83 0.51 11.43
C THR A 50 2.78 -0.63 11.82
N SER A 51 3.95 -0.75 11.18
CA SER A 51 4.92 -1.81 11.47
C SER A 51 5.57 -1.62 12.84
N GLY A 52 5.90 -0.39 13.24
CA GLY A 52 6.42 -0.09 14.58
C GLY A 52 5.42 -0.44 15.68
N LEU A 53 4.15 -0.07 15.52
CA LEU A 53 3.07 -0.43 16.45
C LEU A 53 2.84 -1.95 16.50
N THR A 54 2.99 -2.65 15.37
CA THR A 54 2.90 -4.11 15.34
C THR A 54 4.00 -4.75 16.19
N ALA A 55 5.23 -4.24 16.12
CA ALA A 55 6.34 -4.71 16.94
C ALA A 55 6.12 -4.45 18.44
N LEU A 56 5.37 -3.41 18.80
CA LEU A 56 4.95 -3.15 20.17
C LEU A 56 3.77 -4.00 20.66
N GLY A 57 3.30 -4.96 19.85
CA GLY A 57 2.22 -5.88 20.20
C GLY A 57 0.81 -5.40 19.83
N VAL A 58 0.63 -4.17 19.29
CA VAL A 58 -0.69 -3.67 18.87
C VAL A 58 -1.33 -4.59 17.83
N GLY A 59 -0.53 -5.14 16.90
CA GLY A 59 -1.02 -6.09 15.91
C GLY A 59 -1.60 -7.36 16.55
N ALA A 60 -0.92 -7.92 17.55
CA ALA A 60 -1.40 -9.10 18.27
C ALA A 60 -2.67 -8.79 19.08
N LEU A 61 -2.73 -7.61 19.71
CA LEU A 61 -3.92 -7.16 20.42
C LEU A 61 -5.13 -7.03 19.48
N LEU A 62 -4.96 -6.42 18.32
CA LEU A 62 -6.04 -6.32 17.32
C LEU A 62 -6.53 -7.71 16.88
N MET A 63 -5.61 -8.65 16.65
CA MET A 63 -5.96 -10.03 16.27
C MET A 63 -6.69 -10.80 17.37
N SER A 64 -6.50 -10.43 18.65
CA SER A 64 -7.21 -11.03 19.78
C SER A 64 -8.67 -10.56 19.92
N MET A 65 -9.09 -9.56 19.11
CA MET A 65 -10.43 -8.97 19.12
C MET A 65 -11.18 -9.31 17.82
N PRO A 66 -11.80 -10.51 17.69
CA PRO A 66 -12.34 -10.99 16.40
C PRO A 66 -13.39 -10.05 15.79
N GLY A 67 -14.28 -9.48 16.60
CA GLY A 67 -15.30 -8.53 16.11
C GLY A 67 -14.70 -7.25 15.54
N LEU A 68 -13.68 -6.67 16.22
CA LEU A 68 -12.98 -5.49 15.74
C LEU A 68 -12.19 -5.80 14.46
N THR A 69 -11.48 -6.92 14.45
CA THR A 69 -10.73 -7.37 13.28
C THR A 69 -11.63 -7.57 12.07
N PHE A 70 -12.80 -8.18 12.25
CA PHE A 70 -13.77 -8.36 11.18
C PHE A 70 -14.33 -7.01 10.68
N ALA A 71 -14.68 -6.09 11.57
CA ALA A 71 -15.15 -4.75 11.20
C ALA A 71 -14.07 -3.97 10.40
N LEU A 72 -12.80 -4.04 10.83
CA LEU A 72 -11.68 -3.41 10.12
C LEU A 72 -11.46 -4.05 8.74
N ARG A 73 -11.59 -5.37 8.61
CA ARG A 73 -11.52 -6.07 7.33
C ARG A 73 -12.63 -5.62 6.38
N LEU A 74 -13.86 -5.51 6.85
CA LEU A 74 -14.98 -5.00 6.04
C LEU A 74 -14.74 -3.56 5.58
N ALA A 75 -14.31 -2.67 6.48
CA ALA A 75 -13.98 -1.29 6.17
C ALA A 75 -12.86 -1.20 5.11
N ALA A 76 -11.81 -2.02 5.27
CA ALA A 76 -10.70 -2.11 4.32
C ALA A 76 -11.16 -2.58 2.94
N ALA A 77 -11.92 -3.67 2.87
CA ALA A 77 -12.44 -4.20 1.62
C ALA A 77 -13.36 -3.19 0.93
N GLY A 78 -14.27 -2.56 1.66
CA GLY A 78 -15.16 -1.52 1.13
C GLY A 78 -14.38 -0.33 0.57
N TRP A 79 -13.36 0.14 1.28
CA TRP A 79 -12.50 1.23 0.82
C TRP A 79 -11.72 0.86 -0.44
N ILE A 80 -11.13 -0.33 -0.50
CA ILE A 80 -10.40 -0.83 -1.67
C ILE A 80 -11.33 -0.95 -2.89
N LEU A 81 -12.53 -1.51 -2.71
CA LEU A 81 -13.53 -1.62 -3.78
C LEU A 81 -13.99 -0.24 -4.27
N TRP A 82 -14.19 0.71 -3.36
CA TRP A 82 -14.52 2.07 -3.74
C TRP A 82 -13.40 2.72 -4.57
N MET A 83 -12.13 2.55 -4.17
CA MET A 83 -11.00 3.06 -4.96
C MET A 83 -10.88 2.37 -6.32
N ALA A 84 -11.14 1.06 -6.38
CA ALA A 84 -11.18 0.31 -7.65
C ALA A 84 -12.27 0.87 -8.59
N TRP A 85 -13.44 1.14 -8.05
CA TRP A 85 -14.54 1.77 -8.79
C TRP A 85 -14.18 3.17 -9.32
N VAL A 86 -13.60 4.03 -8.47
CA VAL A 86 -13.15 5.37 -8.86
C VAL A 86 -12.10 5.28 -9.98
N LEU A 87 -11.15 4.34 -9.87
CA LEU A 87 -10.13 4.12 -10.89
C LEU A 87 -10.76 3.62 -12.20
N PHE A 88 -11.68 2.66 -12.15
CA PHE A 88 -12.41 2.14 -13.31
C PHE A 88 -13.21 3.24 -14.03
N MET A 89 -13.88 4.11 -13.28
CA MET A 89 -14.69 5.19 -13.85
C MET A 89 -13.85 6.37 -14.38
N SER A 90 -12.59 6.47 -13.98
CA SER A 90 -11.74 7.63 -14.26
C SER A 90 -11.57 7.99 -15.74
N THR A 91 -11.66 7.00 -16.62
CA THR A 91 -11.57 7.20 -18.08
C THR A 91 -12.91 7.06 -18.80
N ARG A 92 -13.96 6.58 -18.13
CA ARG A 92 -15.30 6.35 -18.69
C ARG A 92 -16.26 7.50 -18.43
N ARG A 93 -16.16 8.10 -17.24
CA ARG A 93 -16.98 9.24 -16.81
C ARG A 93 -16.09 10.28 -16.12
N PRO A 94 -15.31 11.07 -16.86
CA PRO A 94 -14.35 12.01 -16.29
C PRO A 94 -14.95 13.00 -15.29
N ARG A 95 -16.21 13.41 -15.48
CA ARG A 95 -16.91 14.33 -14.57
C ARG A 95 -17.31 13.72 -13.23
N VAL A 96 -17.48 12.40 -13.15
CA VAL A 96 -18.00 11.71 -11.96
C VAL A 96 -16.90 11.07 -11.13
N ALA A 97 -15.83 10.60 -11.76
CA ALA A 97 -14.87 9.69 -11.14
C ALA A 97 -13.42 10.21 -11.08
N ALA A 98 -13.13 11.34 -11.73
CA ALA A 98 -11.75 11.81 -11.76
C ALA A 98 -11.38 12.48 -10.44
N ARG A 99 -10.68 11.78 -9.55
CA ARG A 99 -9.78 12.51 -8.65
C ARG A 99 -8.87 13.35 -9.54
N ALA A 100 -9.00 14.69 -9.43
CA ALA A 100 -8.16 15.63 -10.17
C ALA A 100 -6.71 15.64 -9.64
N ARG A 101 -6.40 14.84 -8.59
CA ARG A 101 -5.13 14.80 -7.88
C ARG A 101 -4.81 13.39 -7.35
N PRO A 102 -3.53 13.08 -7.07
CA PRO A 102 -3.14 11.93 -6.27
C PRO A 102 -3.77 11.96 -4.86
N MET A 103 -3.67 10.87 -4.13
CA MET A 103 -3.96 10.89 -2.69
C MET A 103 -3.07 11.93 -2.01
N THR A 104 -3.62 12.62 -1.01
CA THR A 104 -2.83 13.47 -0.13
C THR A 104 -1.99 12.63 0.82
N PHE A 105 -1.03 13.26 1.48
CA PHE A 105 -0.25 12.65 2.55
C PHE A 105 -1.17 12.01 3.62
N VAL A 106 -2.14 12.76 4.12
CA VAL A 106 -3.05 12.29 5.18
C VAL A 106 -3.93 11.12 4.71
N GLU A 107 -4.51 11.20 3.52
CA GLU A 107 -5.29 10.10 2.94
C GLU A 107 -4.45 8.82 2.83
N ALA A 108 -3.18 8.94 2.44
CA ALA A 108 -2.28 7.83 2.28
C ALA A 108 -1.83 7.23 3.63
N VAL A 109 -1.59 8.07 4.65
CA VAL A 109 -1.33 7.60 6.03
C VAL A 109 -2.53 6.82 6.57
N LEU A 110 -3.72 7.40 6.50
CA LEU A 110 -4.95 6.78 7.01
C LEU A 110 -5.27 5.47 6.29
N PHE A 111 -4.96 5.39 5.00
CA PHE A 111 -5.16 4.16 4.24
C PHE A 111 -4.35 2.98 4.80
N GLN A 112 -3.15 3.20 5.37
CA GLN A 112 -2.35 2.10 5.91
C GLN A 112 -2.99 1.42 7.12
N TRP A 113 -3.81 2.14 7.90
CA TRP A 113 -4.55 1.57 9.04
C TRP A 113 -5.59 0.53 8.63
N VAL A 114 -6.15 0.67 7.44
CA VAL A 114 -7.13 -0.27 6.88
C VAL A 114 -6.51 -1.20 5.82
N ASN A 115 -5.20 -1.10 5.55
CA ASN A 115 -4.52 -1.93 4.57
C ASN A 115 -4.06 -3.27 5.20
N PRO A 116 -4.80 -4.37 4.99
CA PRO A 116 -4.54 -5.64 5.67
C PRO A 116 -3.19 -6.24 5.28
N LYS A 117 -2.72 -5.98 4.05
CA LYS A 117 -1.42 -6.48 3.58
C LYS A 117 -0.28 -5.93 4.43
N VAL A 118 -0.34 -4.66 4.83
CA VAL A 118 0.70 -4.03 5.66
C VAL A 118 0.72 -4.68 7.04
N TRP A 119 -0.44 -4.88 7.66
CA TRP A 119 -0.55 -5.55 8.96
C TRP A 119 -0.06 -7.00 8.92
N ALA A 120 -0.43 -7.76 7.88
CA ALA A 120 -0.02 -9.15 7.72
C ALA A 120 1.50 -9.29 7.58
N ILE A 121 2.14 -8.45 6.73
CA ILE A 121 3.60 -8.47 6.55
C ILE A 121 4.30 -8.01 7.83
N ALA A 122 3.78 -6.97 8.51
CA ALA A 122 4.36 -6.47 9.75
C ALA A 122 4.27 -7.49 10.89
N LEU A 123 3.15 -8.20 11.02
CA LEU A 123 2.97 -9.28 12.00
C LEU A 123 3.93 -10.45 11.74
N ALA A 124 4.03 -10.89 10.50
CA ALA A 124 4.95 -11.94 10.12
C ALA A 124 6.42 -11.54 10.36
N ALA A 125 6.75 -10.27 10.07
CA ALA A 125 8.09 -9.72 10.34
C ALA A 125 8.39 -9.67 11.84
N ALA A 126 7.46 -9.14 12.65
CA ALA A 126 7.63 -9.04 14.11
C ALA A 126 7.76 -10.41 14.78
N SER A 127 7.04 -11.43 14.26
CA SER A 127 7.07 -12.80 14.83
C SER A 127 8.26 -13.62 14.35
N GLY A 128 8.59 -13.53 13.05
CA GLY A 128 9.59 -14.42 12.42
C GLY A 128 11.01 -13.86 12.39
N TYR A 129 11.17 -12.55 12.57
CA TYR A 129 12.46 -11.85 12.40
C TYR A 129 12.80 -10.94 13.58
N ALA A 130 12.26 -11.23 14.77
CA ALA A 130 12.62 -10.51 15.99
C ALA A 130 14.13 -10.69 16.29
N ALA A 131 14.81 -9.57 16.62
CA ALA A 131 16.24 -9.57 16.97
C ALA A 131 16.49 -9.71 18.47
N GLY A 132 15.44 -9.82 19.29
CA GLY A 132 15.55 -9.88 20.74
C GLY A 132 15.93 -8.56 21.41
N LEU A 133 15.71 -7.45 20.70
CA LEU A 133 15.98 -6.10 21.20
C LEU A 133 14.89 -5.63 22.18
N PRO A 134 15.16 -4.62 23.01
CA PRO A 134 14.10 -3.98 23.78
C PRO A 134 12.95 -3.50 22.89
N PRO A 135 11.70 -3.52 23.38
CA PRO A 135 10.50 -3.31 22.53
C PRO A 135 10.54 -2.04 21.66
N MET A 136 11.02 -0.93 22.20
CA MET A 136 11.11 0.32 21.44
C MET A 136 12.17 0.26 20.32
N GLN A 137 13.26 -0.49 20.55
CA GLN A 137 14.31 -0.67 19.53
C GLN A 137 13.82 -1.61 18.40
N GLU A 138 13.08 -2.68 18.74
CA GLU A 138 12.44 -3.53 17.72
C GLU A 138 11.41 -2.74 16.93
N ALA A 139 10.61 -1.90 17.57
CA ALA A 139 9.66 -1.02 16.90
C ALA A 139 10.36 -0.07 15.93
N ALA A 140 11.45 0.57 16.36
CA ALA A 140 12.24 1.46 15.51
C ALA A 140 12.90 0.71 14.35
N ARG A 141 13.41 -0.51 14.59
CA ARG A 141 14.02 -1.38 13.57
C ARG A 141 12.99 -1.76 12.49
N LEU A 142 11.81 -2.23 12.89
CA LEU A 142 10.75 -2.56 11.92
C LEU A 142 10.26 -1.30 11.21
N ALA A 143 9.97 -0.22 11.92
CA ALA A 143 9.51 1.02 11.31
C ALA A 143 10.49 1.54 10.26
N SER A 144 11.80 1.56 10.56
CA SER A 144 12.83 2.03 9.63
C SER A 144 13.00 1.11 8.43
N ALA A 145 13.00 -0.22 8.63
CA ALA A 145 13.10 -1.20 7.56
C ALA A 145 11.90 -1.08 6.60
N PHE A 146 10.69 -1.04 7.14
CA PHE A 146 9.48 -0.92 6.34
C PHE A 146 9.40 0.43 5.61
N SER A 147 9.69 1.54 6.27
CA SER A 147 9.69 2.87 5.65
C SER A 147 10.73 2.98 4.54
N GLY A 148 11.97 2.57 4.80
CA GLY A 148 13.08 2.69 3.85
C GLY A 148 12.84 1.84 2.61
N ILE A 149 12.46 0.58 2.79
CA ILE A 149 12.16 -0.34 1.67
C ILE A 149 10.94 0.16 0.89
N ASN A 150 9.89 0.58 1.59
CA ASN A 150 8.67 1.01 0.93
C ASN A 150 8.84 2.33 0.16
N LEU A 151 9.72 3.22 0.60
CA LEU A 151 10.10 4.40 -0.18
C LEU A 151 10.67 3.99 -1.54
N PHE A 152 11.62 3.06 -1.56
CA PHE A 152 12.18 2.52 -2.80
C PHE A 152 11.08 1.88 -3.68
N VAL A 153 10.27 1.01 -3.09
CA VAL A 153 9.17 0.31 -3.79
C VAL A 153 8.19 1.30 -4.42
N CYS A 154 7.75 2.30 -3.65
CA CYS A 154 6.79 3.29 -4.15
C CYS A 154 7.39 4.17 -5.26
N ILE A 155 8.65 4.59 -5.14
CA ILE A 155 9.34 5.34 -6.20
C ILE A 155 9.46 4.48 -7.46
N PHE A 156 9.93 3.24 -7.33
CA PHE A 156 10.08 2.31 -8.46
C PHE A 156 8.75 2.13 -9.22
N TRP A 157 7.69 1.78 -8.51
CA TRP A 157 6.39 1.55 -9.15
C TRP A 157 5.74 2.83 -9.70
N THR A 158 5.98 3.98 -9.07
CA THR A 158 5.53 5.28 -9.60
C THR A 158 6.26 5.62 -10.90
N LEU A 159 7.58 5.40 -10.96
CA LEU A 159 8.36 5.61 -12.18
C LEU A 159 7.96 4.62 -13.27
N ALA A 160 7.74 3.35 -12.93
CA ALA A 160 7.23 2.34 -13.85
C ALA A 160 5.87 2.78 -14.45
N GLY A 161 4.97 3.28 -13.60
CA GLY A 161 3.69 3.86 -14.06
C GLY A 161 3.88 5.06 -14.97
N THR A 162 4.80 5.97 -14.62
CA THR A 162 5.12 7.14 -15.44
C THR A 162 5.70 6.75 -16.80
N ALA A 163 6.60 5.77 -16.84
CA ALA A 163 7.14 5.23 -18.09
C ALA A 163 6.06 4.54 -18.92
N LEU A 164 5.19 3.76 -18.28
CA LEU A 164 4.07 3.10 -18.96
C LEU A 164 3.11 4.11 -19.63
N ALA A 165 2.97 5.32 -19.08
CA ALA A 165 2.13 6.36 -19.66
C ALA A 165 2.53 6.72 -21.10
N TRP A 166 3.80 6.61 -21.46
CA TRP A 166 4.29 6.83 -22.82
C TRP A 166 3.74 5.81 -23.83
N LEU A 167 3.38 4.62 -23.37
CA LEU A 167 2.76 3.57 -24.16
C LEU A 167 1.23 3.73 -24.27
N LEU A 168 0.65 4.51 -23.34
CA LEU A 168 -0.80 4.72 -23.23
C LEU A 168 -1.26 5.89 -24.10
N THR A 169 -0.95 5.86 -25.40
CA THR A 169 -1.17 6.97 -26.35
C THR A 169 -2.62 7.09 -26.84
N THR A 170 -3.46 6.09 -26.64
CA THR A 170 -4.84 6.08 -27.11
C THR A 170 -5.84 5.96 -25.96
N PRO A 171 -7.07 6.52 -26.11
CA PRO A 171 -8.13 6.36 -25.11
C PRO A 171 -8.46 4.89 -24.82
N ALA A 172 -8.31 4.00 -25.80
CA ALA A 172 -8.55 2.57 -25.63
C ALA A 172 -7.50 1.94 -24.72
N ARG A 173 -6.20 2.26 -24.92
CA ARG A 173 -5.09 1.78 -24.05
C ARG A 173 -5.24 2.29 -22.62
N TRP A 174 -5.61 3.56 -22.44
CA TRP A 174 -5.90 4.11 -21.12
C TRP A 174 -7.06 3.40 -20.42
N ARG A 175 -8.15 3.12 -21.15
CA ARG A 175 -9.26 2.34 -20.61
C ARG A 175 -8.86 0.92 -20.24
N ALA A 176 -8.10 0.25 -21.07
CA ALA A 176 -7.57 -1.09 -20.78
C ALA A 176 -6.71 -1.07 -19.52
N PHE A 177 -5.73 -0.17 -19.44
CA PHE A 177 -4.86 -0.01 -18.27
C PHE A 177 -5.65 0.23 -16.98
N THR A 178 -6.56 1.21 -16.96
CA THR A 178 -7.36 1.51 -15.75
C THR A 178 -8.31 0.37 -15.39
N THR A 179 -8.80 -0.39 -16.35
CA THR A 179 -9.61 -1.59 -16.10
C THR A 179 -8.79 -2.69 -15.44
N VAL A 180 -7.60 -2.98 -15.97
CA VAL A 180 -6.70 -3.98 -15.39
C VAL A 180 -6.29 -3.57 -13.96
N MET A 181 -5.88 -2.32 -13.76
CA MET A 181 -5.50 -1.82 -12.43
C MET A 181 -6.68 -1.86 -11.44
N ALA A 182 -7.88 -1.51 -11.89
CA ALA A 182 -9.07 -1.57 -11.06
C ALA A 182 -9.46 -3.02 -10.72
N ALA A 183 -9.33 -3.94 -11.67
CA ALA A 183 -9.60 -5.37 -11.44
C ALA A 183 -8.61 -5.97 -10.44
N LEU A 184 -7.31 -5.67 -10.59
CA LEU A 184 -6.27 -6.09 -9.63
C LEU A 184 -6.52 -5.52 -8.24
N LEU A 185 -6.93 -4.24 -8.16
CA LEU A 185 -7.26 -3.60 -6.90
C LEU A 185 -8.51 -4.23 -6.27
N ALA A 186 -9.55 -4.50 -7.04
CA ALA A 186 -10.75 -5.18 -6.56
C ALA A 186 -10.46 -6.61 -6.10
N ALA A 187 -9.62 -7.35 -6.85
CA ALA A 187 -9.18 -8.69 -6.43
C ALA A 187 -8.42 -8.65 -5.10
N SER A 188 -7.59 -7.61 -4.86
CA SER A 188 -6.89 -7.44 -3.58
C SER A 188 -7.83 -7.20 -2.39
N ALA A 189 -9.07 -6.73 -2.60
CA ALA A 189 -10.07 -6.65 -1.54
C ALA A 189 -10.52 -8.03 -1.03
N GLY A 190 -10.57 -9.04 -1.90
CA GLY A 190 -10.85 -10.44 -1.48
C GLY A 190 -9.74 -11.02 -0.59
N MET A 191 -8.48 -10.64 -0.83
CA MET A 191 -7.34 -11.11 -0.02
C MET A 191 -7.38 -10.62 1.44
N VAL A 192 -8.24 -9.66 1.77
CA VAL A 192 -8.43 -9.16 3.14
C VAL A 192 -9.04 -10.24 4.06
N PHE A 193 -9.74 -11.21 3.47
CA PHE A 193 -10.45 -12.27 4.20
C PHE A 193 -9.72 -13.61 4.21
N LEU A 194 -8.59 -13.70 3.51
CA LEU A 194 -7.67 -14.85 3.55
C LEU A 194 -6.68 -14.70 4.69
#